data_3aa722ad191976d02c90cb0be587866e
#
_entry.id   3aa722ad191976d02c90cb0be587866e
#
_cell.length_a   1.000
_cell.length_b   1.000
_cell.length_c   1.000
_cell.angle_alpha   90.00
_cell.angle_beta   90.00
_cell.angle_gamma   90.00
#
_symmetry.space_group_name_H-M   'P 1'
#
loop_
_entity.id
_entity.type
_entity.pdbx_description
1 polymer ?
#
loop_
_entity_poly.entity_id
_entity_poly.type
_entity_poly.pdbx_seq_one_letter_code
_entity_poly.pdbx_strand_id
1 'polypeptide(L)'
;MAKDIEKDETAQDEKMTALCVAHEVQENNEAEADAIKDYTKLLADIDSSVLDDTDKEFCRETINEIVADEMNHQEKLTMLYSMLTGILPNKD
;
A
#
# COMPACT_ATOMS: atom_id res chain seq x y z
N MET A 1 -26.85 -29.55 -10.37
CA MET A 1 -27.17 -28.53 -10.82
C MET A 1 -26.57 -27.43 -10.10
N ALA A 2 -26.96 -27.00 -9.00
CA ALA A 2 -26.38 -25.89 -8.32
C ALA A 2 -24.90 -26.13 -8.08
N LYS A 3 -24.54 -27.36 -7.78
CA LYS A 3 -23.15 -27.62 -7.55
C LYS A 3 -22.31 -27.45 -8.78
N ASP A 4 -22.78 -27.87 -9.90
CA ASP A 4 -22.03 -27.72 -11.12
C ASP A 4 -21.83 -26.27 -11.44
N ILE A 5 -22.87 -25.48 -11.24
CA ILE A 5 -22.75 -24.05 -11.48
C ILE A 5 -21.75 -23.45 -10.54
N GLU A 6 -21.77 -23.89 -9.30
CA GLU A 6 -20.83 -23.37 -8.32
C GLU A 6 -19.40 -23.69 -8.72
N LYS A 7 -19.18 -24.89 -9.27
CA LYS A 7 -17.85 -25.23 -9.68
C LYS A 7 -17.37 -24.34 -10.80
N ASP A 8 -18.21 -24.10 -11.77
CA ASP A 8 -17.83 -23.23 -12.86
C ASP A 8 -17.55 -21.84 -12.34
N GLU A 9 -18.39 -21.38 -11.45
CA GLU A 9 -18.18 -20.08 -10.88
C GLU A 9 -16.90 -20.03 -10.08
N THR A 10 -16.57 -21.11 -9.42
CA THR A 10 -15.36 -21.14 -8.64
C THR A 10 -14.14 -20.95 -9.52
N ALA A 11 -14.13 -21.62 -10.67
CA ALA A 11 -13.00 -21.49 -11.58
C ALA A 11 -12.87 -20.07 -12.08
N GLN A 12 -14.00 -19.46 -12.43
CA GLN A 12 -13.95 -18.08 -12.87
C GLN A 12 -13.63 -17.15 -11.74
N ASP A 13 -14.17 -17.48 -10.56
CA ASP A 13 -13.92 -16.66 -9.40
C ASP A 13 -12.45 -16.64 -9.05
N GLU A 14 -11.75 -17.73 -9.30
CA GLU A 14 -10.33 -17.73 -9.01
C GLU A 14 -9.60 -16.72 -9.86
N LYS A 15 -9.93 -16.65 -11.14
CA LYS A 15 -9.32 -15.65 -12.00
C LYS A 15 -9.74 -14.28 -11.55
N MET A 16 -11.03 -14.10 -11.31
CA MET A 16 -11.50 -12.81 -10.90
C MET A 16 -10.97 -12.46 -9.54
N THR A 17 -10.78 -13.46 -8.69
CA THR A 17 -10.24 -13.21 -7.39
C THR A 17 -8.82 -12.63 -7.49
N ALA A 18 -8.02 -13.16 -8.40
CA ALA A 18 -6.69 -12.63 -8.58
C ALA A 18 -6.74 -11.17 -9.03
N LEU A 19 -7.65 -10.85 -9.94
CA LEU A 19 -7.79 -9.48 -10.38
C LEU A 19 -8.33 -8.59 -9.28
N CYS A 20 -9.27 -9.11 -8.50
CA CYS A 20 -9.82 -8.35 -7.38
C CYS A 20 -8.75 -8.08 -6.34
N VAL A 21 -7.92 -9.08 -6.07
CA VAL A 21 -6.84 -8.89 -5.11
C VAL A 21 -5.84 -7.88 -5.65
N ALA A 22 -5.53 -7.94 -6.94
CA ALA A 22 -4.63 -6.97 -7.54
C ALA A 22 -5.20 -5.57 -7.39
N HIS A 23 -6.49 -5.42 -7.59
CA HIS A 23 -7.13 -4.13 -7.45
C HIS A 23 -7.04 -3.63 -6.01
N GLU A 24 -7.26 -4.53 -5.05
CA GLU A 24 -7.14 -4.17 -3.66
C GLU A 24 -5.71 -3.77 -3.32
N VAL A 25 -4.73 -4.47 -3.90
CA VAL A 25 -3.35 -4.11 -3.68
C VAL A 25 -3.09 -2.71 -4.19
N GLN A 26 -3.64 -2.37 -5.35
CA GLN A 26 -3.47 -1.04 -5.89
C GLN A 26 -4.11 0.01 -5.00
N GLU A 27 -5.30 -0.28 -4.49
CA GLU A 27 -5.97 0.65 -3.60
C GLU A 27 -5.16 0.85 -2.32
N ASN A 28 -4.60 -0.23 -1.80
CA ASN A 28 -3.77 -0.11 -0.61
C ASN A 28 -2.50 0.69 -0.91
N ASN A 29 -1.96 0.53 -2.10
CA ASN A 29 -0.78 1.29 -2.48
C ASN A 29 -1.11 2.77 -2.55
N GLU A 30 -2.27 3.11 -3.07
CA GLU A 30 -2.70 4.50 -3.12
C GLU A 30 -2.93 5.05 -1.72
N ALA A 31 -3.45 4.23 -0.82
CA ALA A 31 -3.64 4.65 0.56
C ALA A 31 -2.30 4.92 1.24
N GLU A 32 -1.28 4.12 0.91
CA GLU A 32 0.05 4.39 1.45
C GLU A 32 0.59 5.72 0.94
N ALA A 33 0.33 6.03 -0.33
CA ALA A 33 0.76 7.30 -0.88
C ALA A 33 0.07 8.45 -0.19
N ASP A 34 -1.23 8.30 0.10
CA ASP A 34 -1.97 9.33 0.81
C ASP A 34 -1.45 9.49 2.22
N ALA A 35 -1.09 8.39 2.87
CA ALA A 35 -0.55 8.45 4.21
C ALA A 35 0.78 9.21 4.21
N ILE A 36 1.61 8.98 3.20
CA ILE A 36 2.89 9.69 3.11
C ILE A 36 2.64 11.19 2.96
N LYS A 37 1.65 11.57 2.17
CA LYS A 37 1.30 12.98 2.02
C LYS A 37 0.87 13.57 3.35
N ASP A 38 0.05 12.82 4.10
CA ASP A 38 -0.43 13.30 5.39
C ASP A 38 0.71 13.47 6.37
N TYR A 39 1.67 12.55 6.37
CA TYR A 39 2.81 12.67 7.26
C TYR A 39 3.71 13.82 6.85
N THR A 40 3.84 14.08 5.55
CA THR A 40 4.62 15.21 5.08
C THR A 40 4.00 16.52 5.57
N LYS A 41 2.68 16.59 5.51
CA LYS A 41 1.99 17.77 6.01
C LYS A 41 2.16 17.89 7.52
N LEU A 42 2.09 16.76 8.21
CA LEU A 42 2.27 16.77 9.66
C LEU A 42 3.66 17.29 10.03
N LEU A 43 4.68 16.91 9.27
CA LEU A 43 6.02 17.40 9.51
C LEU A 43 6.07 18.92 9.39
N ALA A 44 5.43 19.45 8.36
CA ALA A 44 5.40 20.89 8.18
C ALA A 44 4.68 21.57 9.33
N ASP A 45 3.60 20.96 9.80
CA ASP A 45 2.86 21.52 10.91
C ASP A 45 3.68 21.49 12.20
N ILE A 46 4.44 20.43 12.40
CA ILE A 46 5.31 20.34 13.57
C ILE A 46 6.39 21.40 13.52
N ASP A 47 6.98 21.62 12.35
CA ASP A 47 8.01 22.64 12.21
C ASP A 47 7.47 24.03 12.49
N SER A 48 6.21 24.27 12.21
CA SER A 48 5.59 25.57 12.46
C SER A 48 4.99 25.68 13.84
N SER A 49 5.05 24.62 14.64
CA SER A 49 4.40 24.61 15.94
C SER A 49 5.27 25.32 16.98
N VAL A 50 4.72 25.41 18.19
CA VAL A 50 5.44 26.05 19.29
C VAL A 50 6.26 25.06 20.09
N LEU A 51 6.36 23.84 19.63
CA LEU A 51 7.18 22.85 20.32
C LEU A 51 8.64 23.29 20.32
N ASP A 52 9.38 22.88 21.34
CA ASP A 52 10.78 23.22 21.37
C ASP A 52 11.55 22.33 20.39
N ASP A 53 12.82 22.66 20.19
CA ASP A 53 13.61 21.99 19.17
C ASP A 53 13.80 20.51 19.44
N THR A 54 13.96 20.15 20.70
CA THR A 54 14.15 18.75 21.06
C THR A 54 12.91 17.94 20.70
N ASP A 55 11.74 18.47 21.04
CA ASP A 55 10.50 17.78 20.73
C ASP A 55 10.25 17.71 19.24
N LYS A 56 10.57 18.80 18.53
CA LYS A 56 10.42 18.80 17.08
C LYS A 56 11.31 17.75 16.44
N GLU A 57 12.51 17.62 16.95
CA GLU A 57 13.43 16.66 16.38
C GLU A 57 12.96 15.24 16.62
N PHE A 58 12.47 14.95 17.83
CA PHE A 58 11.93 13.63 18.11
C PHE A 58 10.76 13.31 17.19
N CYS A 59 9.86 14.26 17.01
CA CYS A 59 8.72 14.07 16.13
C CYS A 59 9.17 13.83 14.69
N ARG A 60 10.14 14.62 14.26
CA ARG A 60 10.63 14.51 12.88
C ARG A 60 11.24 13.15 12.63
N GLU A 61 12.07 12.69 13.55
CA GLU A 61 12.71 11.39 13.40
C GLU A 61 11.69 10.27 13.40
N THR A 62 10.73 10.35 14.32
CA THR A 62 9.72 9.30 14.41
C THR A 62 8.86 9.25 13.15
N ILE A 63 8.45 10.42 12.65
CA ILE A 63 7.60 10.45 11.46
C ILE A 63 8.39 10.01 10.25
N ASN A 64 9.66 10.37 10.17
CA ASN A 64 10.47 9.92 9.03
C ASN A 64 10.62 8.40 9.01
N GLU A 65 10.68 7.77 10.18
CA GLU A 65 10.70 6.31 10.23
C GLU A 65 9.40 5.73 9.72
N ILE A 66 8.29 6.33 10.09
CA ILE A 66 7.00 5.87 9.62
C ILE A 66 6.90 6.02 8.11
N VAL A 67 7.34 7.15 7.59
CA VAL A 67 7.30 7.39 6.15
C VAL A 67 8.17 6.38 5.41
N ALA A 68 9.34 6.08 5.96
CA ALA A 68 10.21 5.10 5.33
C ALA A 68 9.53 3.74 5.26
N ASP A 69 8.81 3.36 6.33
CA ASP A 69 8.08 2.10 6.33
C ASP A 69 6.97 2.11 5.29
N GLU A 70 6.26 3.24 5.14
CA GLU A 70 5.19 3.33 4.16
C GLU A 70 5.75 3.21 2.75
N MET A 71 6.90 3.82 2.50
CA MET A 71 7.51 3.72 1.18
C MET A 71 7.95 2.30 0.88
N ASN A 72 8.45 1.61 1.91
CA ASN A 72 8.81 0.22 1.76
C ASN A 72 7.58 -0.63 1.45
N HIS A 73 6.46 -0.33 2.10
CA HIS A 73 5.21 -1.02 1.81
C HIS A 73 4.77 -0.79 0.37
N GLN A 74 4.90 0.45 -0.11
CA GLN A 74 4.55 0.74 -1.49
C GLN A 74 5.35 -0.08 -2.47
N GLU A 75 6.63 -0.23 -2.20
CA GLU A 75 7.48 -1.02 -3.06
C GLU A 75 7.00 -2.45 -3.12
N LYS A 76 6.71 -3.02 -1.96
CA LYS A 76 6.26 -4.40 -1.89
C LYS A 76 4.90 -4.57 -2.53
N LEU A 77 4.00 -3.60 -2.33
CA LEU A 77 2.69 -3.67 -2.94
C LEU A 77 2.77 -3.56 -4.45
N THR A 78 3.68 -2.75 -4.95
CA THR A 78 3.86 -2.64 -6.39
C THR A 78 4.35 -3.97 -6.98
N MET A 79 5.27 -4.62 -6.30
CA MET A 79 5.75 -5.92 -6.77
C MET A 79 4.64 -6.95 -6.72
N LEU A 80 3.84 -6.92 -5.67
CA LEU A 80 2.75 -7.85 -5.54
C LEU A 80 1.72 -7.64 -6.64
N TYR A 81 1.41 -6.38 -6.92
CA TYR A 81 0.47 -6.07 -7.98
C TYR A 81 0.98 -6.58 -9.33
N SER A 82 2.26 -6.36 -9.60
CA SER A 82 2.84 -6.80 -10.85
C SER A 82 2.78 -8.32 -10.99
N MET A 83 3.04 -9.02 -9.91
CA MET A 83 2.96 -10.47 -9.94
C MET A 83 1.53 -10.93 -10.19
N LEU A 84 0.57 -10.32 -9.51
CA LEU A 84 -0.82 -10.72 -9.63
C LEU A 84 -1.37 -10.43 -11.01
N THR A 85 -0.90 -9.39 -11.66
CA THR A 85 -1.38 -9.07 -13.00
C THR A 85 -0.55 -9.70 -14.08
N GLY A 86 0.52 -10.41 -13.71
CA GLY A 86 1.34 -11.09 -14.71
C GLY A 86 2.27 -10.18 -15.46
N ILE A 87 2.46 -8.98 -14.96
CA ILE A 87 3.33 -8.04 -15.66
C ILE A 87 4.80 -8.30 -15.36
N LEU A 88 5.09 -8.86 -14.19
CA LEU A 88 6.43 -9.11 -13.80
C LEU A 88 7.04 -10.13 -14.69
N PRO A 89 8.10 -9.80 -15.35
CA PRO A 89 8.62 -10.70 -16.30
C PRO A 89 9.39 -11.79 -15.70
N ASN A 90 9.98 -11.73 -14.83
CA ASN A 90 10.80 -12.61 -14.49
C ASN A 90 10.44 -13.75 -13.94
N LYS A 91 9.72 -14.17 -13.93
CA LYS A 91 9.37 -15.16 -13.48
C LYS A 91 10.20 -16.19 -13.70
N ASP A 92 10.84 -16.31 -14.39
CA ASP A 92 11.58 -17.33 -14.62
C ASP A 92 12.59 -17.17 -14.85
#